data_10eab6fb5b49a2fc3089a532b9631fc7
#
_entry.id   10eab6fb5b49a2fc3089a532b9631fc7
#
_cell.length_a   1.000
_cell.length_b   1.000
_cell.length_c   1.000
_cell.angle_alpha   90.00
_cell.angle_beta   90.00
_cell.angle_gamma   90.00
#
_symmetry.space_group_name_H-M   'P 1'
#
loop_
_entity.id
_entity.type
_entity.pdbx_description
1 polymer ?
#
loop_
_entity_poly.entity_id
_entity_poly.type
_entity_poly.pdbx_seq_one_letter_code
_entity_poly.pdbx_strand_id
1 'polypeptide(L)'
;LRLTGDYLAILTLGFGEIIRITLNNIDDVLGYSLFYGSKGLKNIPKYSNFANVFLCVVITCFLIHAMMKSRHGRAVLAIRDNEIAAESCGIQTTYYKVMAFAFSAAFAGLAGGLYACYLGVLDPSTFGFMKSIEILVMVVLGGMGSMLGSILSATVLTILPEATRSFDSYRMVVYSLVLVLMMIF
;
A
#
# COMPACT_ATOMS: atom_id res chain seq x y z
N LEU A 1 -13.01 12.52 -6.30
CA LEU A 1 -13.31 11.76 -5.08
C LEU A 1 -14.66 12.21 -4.47
N ARG A 2 -15.69 12.24 -5.32
CA ARG A 2 -17.09 12.40 -4.87
C ARG A 2 -17.76 11.04 -4.58
N LEU A 3 -17.05 9.94 -4.86
CA LEU A 3 -17.50 8.58 -4.58
C LEU A 3 -17.19 8.22 -3.12
N THR A 4 -18.15 7.56 -2.49
CA THR A 4 -18.06 7.14 -1.08
C THR A 4 -18.17 5.63 -0.97
N GLY A 5 -17.54 5.06 0.07
CA GLY A 5 -17.66 3.65 0.40
C GLY A 5 -17.09 2.71 -0.66
N ASP A 6 -17.80 1.62 -0.91
CA ASP A 6 -17.37 0.51 -1.75
C ASP A 6 -17.12 0.89 -3.21
N TYR A 7 -17.85 1.88 -3.73
CA TYR A 7 -17.66 2.37 -5.11
C TYR A 7 -16.28 3.01 -5.31
N LEU A 8 -15.75 3.70 -4.30
CA LEU A 8 -14.41 4.26 -4.36
C LEU A 8 -13.36 3.14 -4.39
N ALA A 9 -13.55 2.11 -3.57
CA ALA A 9 -12.65 0.97 -3.52
C ALA A 9 -12.63 0.21 -4.86
N ILE A 10 -13.80 -0.09 -5.44
CA ILE A 10 -13.91 -0.79 -6.73
C ILE A 10 -13.25 0.04 -7.84
N LEU A 11 -13.51 1.36 -7.87
CA LEU A 11 -12.93 2.24 -8.89
C LEU A 11 -11.41 2.31 -8.81
N THR A 12 -10.86 2.45 -7.59
CA THR A 12 -9.40 2.55 -7.39
C THR A 12 -8.69 1.24 -7.72
N LEU A 13 -9.29 0.11 -7.37
CA LEU A 13 -8.76 -1.22 -7.73
C LEU A 13 -8.83 -1.45 -9.25
N GLY A 14 -9.95 -1.10 -9.88
CA GLY A 14 -10.10 -1.20 -11.34
C GLY A 14 -9.12 -0.30 -12.09
N PHE A 15 -8.89 0.93 -11.60
CA PHE A 15 -7.91 1.83 -12.19
C PHE A 15 -6.47 1.31 -12.05
N GLY A 16 -6.14 0.72 -10.91
CA GLY A 16 -4.84 0.07 -10.71
C GLY A 16 -4.62 -1.09 -11.70
N GLU A 17 -5.67 -1.89 -11.95
CA GLU A 17 -5.60 -3.00 -12.91
C GLU A 17 -5.46 -2.51 -14.35
N ILE A 18 -6.14 -1.42 -14.72
CA ILE A 18 -5.98 -0.79 -16.04
C ILE A 18 -4.53 -0.32 -16.23
N ILE A 19 -3.94 0.35 -15.23
CA ILE A 19 -2.53 0.78 -15.29
C ILE A 19 -1.62 -0.43 -15.46
N ARG A 20 -1.82 -1.50 -14.70
CA ARG A 20 -1.02 -2.73 -14.79
C ARG A 20 -1.08 -3.35 -16.17
N ILE A 21 -2.28 -3.50 -16.73
CA ILE A 21 -2.47 -4.06 -18.08
C ILE A 21 -1.84 -3.14 -19.14
N THR A 22 -2.00 -1.83 -18.98
CA THR A 22 -1.40 -0.85 -19.90
C THR A 22 0.12 -0.95 -19.91
N LEU A 23 0.74 -1.02 -18.72
CA LEU A 23 2.20 -1.16 -18.60
C LEU A 23 2.72 -2.49 -19.17
N ASN A 24 1.95 -3.57 -19.05
CA ASN A 24 2.31 -4.86 -19.65
C ASN A 24 2.27 -4.87 -21.18
N ASN A 25 1.38 -4.09 -21.79
CA ASN A 25 1.15 -4.10 -23.23
C ASN A 25 1.68 -2.85 -23.94
N ILE A 26 2.28 -1.90 -23.21
CA ILE A 26 2.70 -0.61 -23.77
C ILE A 26 3.78 -0.76 -24.84
N ASP A 27 4.67 -1.74 -24.69
CA ASP A 27 5.75 -1.99 -25.65
C ASP A 27 5.20 -2.52 -26.98
N ASP A 28 4.14 -3.34 -26.95
CA ASP A 28 3.48 -3.84 -28.15
C ASP A 28 2.76 -2.72 -28.91
N VAL A 29 2.24 -1.72 -28.19
CA VAL A 29 1.54 -0.56 -28.78
C VAL A 29 2.52 0.46 -29.35
N LEU A 30 3.63 0.70 -28.67
CA LEU A 30 4.62 1.71 -29.08
C LEU A 30 5.63 1.19 -30.10
N GLY A 31 5.75 -0.14 -30.27
CA GLY A 31 6.67 -0.77 -31.23
C GLY A 31 8.16 -0.68 -30.84
N TYR A 32 8.47 -0.20 -29.63
CA TYR A 32 9.82 -0.19 -29.05
C TYR A 32 9.76 -0.53 -27.56
N SER A 33 10.77 -1.23 -27.07
CA SER A 33 10.82 -1.73 -25.69
C SER A 33 11.23 -0.64 -24.71
N LEU A 34 10.25 0.06 -24.11
CA LEU A 34 10.47 0.98 -22.97
C LEU A 34 10.51 0.23 -21.65
N PHE A 35 9.58 -0.68 -21.43
CA PHE A 35 9.39 -1.40 -20.17
C PHE A 35 9.65 -2.90 -20.29
N TYR A 36 10.06 -3.39 -21.48
CA TYR A 36 10.24 -4.83 -21.80
C TYR A 36 8.97 -5.66 -21.59
N GLY A 37 7.79 -5.05 -21.63
CA GLY A 37 6.48 -5.68 -21.53
C GLY A 37 6.35 -6.56 -20.28
N SER A 38 5.84 -7.77 -20.47
CA SER A 38 5.71 -8.78 -19.40
C SER A 38 7.03 -9.26 -18.79
N LYS A 39 8.19 -8.92 -19.37
CA LYS A 39 9.51 -9.25 -18.81
C LYS A 39 9.96 -8.27 -17.74
N GLY A 40 9.26 -7.16 -17.59
CA GLY A 40 9.53 -6.10 -16.60
C GLY A 40 10.83 -5.34 -16.82
N LEU A 41 10.98 -4.25 -16.09
CA LEU A 41 12.22 -3.45 -16.04
C LEU A 41 13.33 -4.29 -15.41
N LYS A 42 14.42 -4.49 -16.15
CA LYS A 42 15.61 -5.23 -15.72
C LYS A 42 16.79 -4.26 -15.54
N ASN A 43 17.85 -4.76 -14.87
CA ASN A 43 19.08 -4.01 -14.61
C ASN A 43 18.90 -2.78 -13.71
N ILE A 44 17.95 -2.80 -12.79
CA ILE A 44 17.84 -1.75 -11.77
C ILE A 44 19.00 -1.93 -10.79
N PRO A 45 19.81 -0.89 -10.57
CA PRO A 45 20.95 -0.99 -9.66
C PRO A 45 20.47 -1.24 -8.23
N LYS A 46 21.05 -2.27 -7.58
CA LYS A 46 20.68 -2.69 -6.22
C LYS A 46 21.33 -1.79 -5.18
N TYR A 47 20.75 -0.62 -4.92
CA TYR A 47 21.19 0.29 -3.86
C TYR A 47 20.46 0.10 -2.52
N SER A 48 19.48 -0.77 -2.46
CA SER A 48 18.70 -1.01 -1.24
C SER A 48 19.51 -1.87 -0.25
N ASN A 49 20.26 -1.21 0.63
CA ASN A 49 20.82 -1.82 1.83
C ASN A 49 19.79 -1.77 2.96
N PHE A 50 19.86 -2.74 3.89
CA PHE A 50 18.99 -2.79 5.07
C PHE A 50 18.94 -1.44 5.82
N ALA A 51 20.12 -0.80 6.01
CA ALA A 51 20.21 0.49 6.69
C ALA A 51 19.44 1.61 5.96
N ASN A 52 19.54 1.66 4.61
CA ASN A 52 18.85 2.67 3.81
C ASN A 52 17.33 2.48 3.85
N VAL A 53 16.86 1.23 3.73
CA VAL A 53 15.42 0.90 3.79
C VAL A 53 14.88 1.24 5.17
N PHE A 54 15.57 0.82 6.23
CA PHE A 54 15.16 1.12 7.61
C PHE A 54 15.09 2.63 7.89
N LEU A 55 16.08 3.40 7.44
CA LEU A 55 16.09 4.85 7.56
C LEU A 55 14.90 5.48 6.82
N CYS A 56 14.60 5.03 5.60
CA CYS A 56 13.43 5.50 4.86
C CYS A 56 12.12 5.17 5.57
N VAL A 57 11.99 3.99 6.17
CA VAL A 57 10.81 3.62 6.97
C VAL A 57 10.66 4.55 8.17
N VAL A 58 11.73 4.80 8.93
CA VAL A 58 11.71 5.70 10.10
C VAL A 58 11.31 7.11 9.69
N ILE A 59 11.90 7.65 8.60
CA ILE A 59 11.55 8.97 8.08
C ILE A 59 10.08 9.02 7.66
N THR A 60 9.59 8.02 6.95
CA THR A 60 8.19 7.94 6.50
C THR A 60 7.25 7.91 7.71
N CYS A 61 7.56 7.09 8.72
CA CYS A 61 6.80 7.03 9.96
C CYS A 61 6.76 8.37 10.68
N PHE A 62 7.90 9.06 10.75
CA PHE A 62 7.99 10.38 11.37
C PHE A 62 7.15 11.42 10.62
N LEU A 63 7.24 11.44 9.27
CA LEU A 63 6.48 12.37 8.44
C LEU A 63 4.97 12.13 8.54
N ILE A 64 4.52 10.89 8.51
CA ILE A 64 3.10 10.55 8.69
C ILE A 64 2.63 10.99 10.08
N HIS A 65 3.39 10.69 11.12
CA HIS A 65 3.05 11.09 12.49
C HIS A 65 2.97 12.62 12.65
N ALA A 66 3.95 13.35 12.11
CA ALA A 66 3.96 14.81 12.10
C ALA A 66 2.76 15.39 11.33
N MET A 67 2.45 14.81 10.17
CA MET A 67 1.29 15.19 9.37
C MET A 67 -0.02 14.98 10.15
N MET A 68 -0.19 13.83 10.79
CA MET A 68 -1.41 13.50 11.54
C MET A 68 -1.61 14.41 12.77
N LYS A 69 -0.53 14.90 13.39
CA LYS A 69 -0.59 15.88 14.48
C LYS A 69 -0.82 17.32 14.03
N SER A 70 -0.69 17.59 12.74
CA SER A 70 -0.87 18.94 12.15
C SER A 70 -2.34 19.37 12.13
N ARG A 71 -2.60 20.63 11.74
CA ARG A 71 -3.96 21.13 11.51
C ARG A 71 -4.68 20.34 10.41
N HIS A 72 -3.95 19.99 9.36
CA HIS A 72 -4.47 19.19 8.24
C HIS A 72 -4.80 17.75 8.67
N GLY A 73 -3.94 17.13 9.47
CA GLY A 73 -4.19 15.79 10.00
C GLY A 73 -5.45 15.74 10.87
N ARG A 74 -5.67 16.75 11.73
CA ARG A 74 -6.90 16.84 12.54
C ARG A 74 -8.16 16.97 11.68
N ALA A 75 -8.11 17.71 10.56
CA ALA A 75 -9.21 17.79 9.63
C ALA A 75 -9.50 16.44 8.95
N VAL A 76 -8.45 15.70 8.56
CA VAL A 76 -8.59 14.35 8.01
C VAL A 76 -9.20 13.37 9.03
N LEU A 77 -8.80 13.45 10.31
CA LEU A 77 -9.38 12.65 11.39
C LEU A 77 -10.86 12.97 11.61
N ALA A 78 -11.22 14.26 11.63
CA ALA A 78 -12.62 14.70 11.76
C ALA A 78 -13.50 14.15 10.61
N ILE A 79 -13.00 14.17 9.39
CA ILE A 79 -13.69 13.59 8.22
C ILE A 79 -13.85 12.07 8.36
N ARG A 80 -12.83 11.38 8.87
CA ARG A 80 -12.89 9.93 9.11
C ARG A 80 -13.97 9.57 10.13
N ASP A 81 -14.07 10.36 11.21
CA ASP A 81 -15.00 10.08 12.30
C ASP A 81 -16.45 10.41 11.91
N ASN A 82 -16.67 11.54 11.27
CA ASN A 82 -18.00 11.89 10.70
C ASN A 82 -17.86 12.98 9.61
N GLU A 83 -18.05 12.57 8.36
CA GLU A 83 -17.91 13.44 7.20
C GLU A 83 -18.93 14.59 7.20
N ILE A 84 -20.20 14.29 7.54
CA ILE A 84 -21.29 15.27 7.55
C ILE A 84 -21.06 16.32 8.64
N ALA A 85 -20.64 15.90 9.82
CA ALA A 85 -20.32 16.83 10.89
C ALA A 85 -19.10 17.70 10.56
N ALA A 86 -18.07 17.15 9.94
CA ALA A 86 -16.89 17.90 9.51
C ALA A 86 -17.25 18.97 8.47
N GLU A 87 -18.12 18.64 7.51
CA GLU A 87 -18.60 19.57 6.49
C GLU A 87 -19.44 20.69 7.10
N SER A 88 -20.29 20.36 8.08
CA SER A 88 -21.08 21.36 8.83
C SER A 88 -20.20 22.32 9.64
N CYS A 89 -18.99 21.91 10.04
CA CYS A 89 -17.99 22.76 10.67
C CYS A 89 -17.14 23.57 9.67
N GLY A 90 -17.47 23.55 8.37
CA GLY A 90 -16.77 24.30 7.33
C GLY A 90 -15.51 23.64 6.79
N ILE A 91 -15.27 22.35 7.09
CA ILE A 91 -14.14 21.61 6.55
C ILE A 91 -14.46 21.18 5.12
N GLN A 92 -13.60 21.54 4.17
CA GLN A 92 -13.73 21.12 2.76
C GLN A 92 -13.33 19.64 2.61
N THR A 93 -14.30 18.73 2.78
CA THR A 93 -14.07 17.28 2.80
C THR A 93 -13.36 16.77 1.55
N THR A 94 -13.77 17.21 0.36
CA THR A 94 -13.14 16.82 -0.91
C THR A 94 -11.67 17.19 -0.99
N TYR A 95 -11.30 18.41 -0.57
CA TYR A 95 -9.91 18.86 -0.57
C TYR A 95 -9.02 17.97 0.32
N TYR A 96 -9.46 17.71 1.54
CA TYR A 96 -8.70 16.90 2.49
C TYR A 96 -8.63 15.43 2.09
N LYS A 97 -9.67 14.87 1.48
CA LYS A 97 -9.64 13.51 0.91
C LYS A 97 -8.62 13.40 -0.23
N VAL A 98 -8.60 14.35 -1.15
CA VAL A 98 -7.63 14.37 -2.26
C VAL A 98 -6.22 14.54 -1.73
N MET A 99 -6.01 15.42 -0.76
CA MET A 99 -4.72 15.64 -0.13
C MET A 99 -4.19 14.37 0.55
N ALA A 100 -5.02 13.71 1.35
CA ALA A 100 -4.65 12.46 2.03
C ALA A 100 -4.30 11.35 1.02
N PHE A 101 -5.07 11.25 -0.07
CA PHE A 101 -4.81 10.30 -1.14
C PHE A 101 -3.50 10.58 -1.87
N ALA A 102 -3.19 11.85 -2.15
CA ALA A 102 -1.95 12.27 -2.79
C ALA A 102 -0.72 11.95 -1.91
N PHE A 103 -0.81 12.21 -0.59
CA PHE A 103 0.24 11.83 0.37
C PHE A 103 0.45 10.31 0.43
N SER A 104 -0.64 9.55 0.50
CA SER A 104 -0.58 8.08 0.49
C SER A 104 0.09 7.55 -0.80
N ALA A 105 -0.29 8.10 -1.96
CA ALA A 105 0.30 7.74 -3.24
C ALA A 105 1.80 8.06 -3.31
N ALA A 106 2.24 9.18 -2.76
CA ALA A 106 3.65 9.55 -2.71
C ALA A 106 4.48 8.54 -1.89
N PHE A 107 4.00 8.15 -0.71
CA PHE A 107 4.67 7.13 0.11
C PHE A 107 4.62 5.73 -0.51
N ALA A 108 3.51 5.38 -1.18
CA ALA A 108 3.42 4.13 -1.93
C ALA A 108 4.43 4.10 -3.09
N GLY A 109 4.60 5.22 -3.81
CA GLY A 109 5.62 5.36 -4.85
C GLY A 109 7.05 5.20 -4.32
N LEU A 110 7.34 5.80 -3.15
CA LEU A 110 8.62 5.63 -2.45
C LEU A 110 8.88 4.15 -2.09
N ALA A 111 7.89 3.47 -1.53
CA ALA A 111 7.98 2.05 -1.18
C ALA A 111 8.20 1.19 -2.43
N GLY A 112 7.48 1.48 -3.53
CA GLY A 112 7.67 0.80 -4.81
C GLY A 112 9.07 1.00 -5.40
N GLY A 113 9.63 2.21 -5.31
CA GLY A 113 11.00 2.49 -5.72
C GLY A 113 12.05 1.72 -4.91
N LEU A 114 11.90 1.65 -3.59
CA LEU A 114 12.77 0.86 -2.72
C LEU A 114 12.67 -0.64 -3.02
N TYR A 115 11.47 -1.13 -3.28
CA TYR A 115 11.22 -2.51 -3.66
C TYR A 115 11.86 -2.86 -5.01
N ALA A 116 11.78 -1.97 -6.00
CA ALA A 116 12.44 -2.12 -7.28
C ALA A 116 13.98 -2.21 -7.14
N CYS A 117 14.58 -1.32 -6.33
CA CYS A 117 16.00 -1.34 -6.03
C CYS A 117 16.45 -2.58 -5.22
N TYR A 118 15.54 -3.20 -4.47
CA TYR A 118 15.82 -4.44 -3.73
C TYR A 118 15.84 -5.65 -4.67
N LEU A 119 14.82 -5.81 -5.50
CA LEU A 119 14.73 -6.94 -6.42
C LEU A 119 15.69 -6.84 -7.61
N GLY A 120 15.94 -5.62 -8.10
CA GLY A 120 16.70 -5.39 -9.33
C GLY A 120 15.94 -5.69 -10.63
N VAL A 121 14.72 -6.20 -10.51
CA VAL A 121 13.76 -6.42 -11.61
C VAL A 121 12.38 -6.02 -11.11
N LEU A 122 11.66 -5.25 -11.91
CA LEU A 122 10.31 -4.80 -11.58
C LEU A 122 9.34 -5.37 -12.61
N ASP A 123 8.53 -6.35 -12.20
CA ASP A 123 7.50 -6.94 -13.02
C ASP A 123 6.12 -6.36 -12.63
N PRO A 124 5.37 -5.75 -13.56
CA PRO A 124 4.04 -5.22 -13.28
C PRO A 124 3.05 -6.29 -12.78
N SER A 125 3.24 -7.56 -13.14
CA SER A 125 2.38 -8.66 -12.68
C SER A 125 2.42 -8.87 -11.16
N THR A 126 3.52 -8.48 -10.50
CA THR A 126 3.68 -8.55 -9.04
C THR A 126 2.72 -7.59 -8.30
N PHE A 127 2.29 -6.50 -8.96
CA PHE A 127 1.40 -5.47 -8.40
C PHE A 127 -0.07 -5.69 -8.76
N GLY A 128 -0.50 -6.96 -8.81
CA GLY A 128 -1.89 -7.31 -9.12
C GLY A 128 -2.86 -7.04 -7.96
N PHE A 129 -4.14 -7.24 -8.26
CA PHE A 129 -5.27 -7.10 -7.34
C PHE A 129 -5.06 -7.85 -6.01
N MET A 130 -4.58 -9.10 -6.06
CA MET A 130 -4.34 -9.90 -4.86
C MET A 130 -3.31 -9.27 -3.92
N LYS A 131 -2.28 -8.61 -4.46
CA LYS A 131 -1.28 -7.91 -3.64
C LYS A 131 -1.88 -6.68 -2.93
N SER A 132 -2.79 -5.99 -3.59
CA SER A 132 -3.52 -4.87 -2.98
C SER A 132 -4.41 -5.33 -1.83
N ILE A 133 -5.10 -6.46 -1.99
CA ILE A 133 -5.91 -7.06 -0.91
C ILE A 133 -5.03 -7.50 0.25
N GLU A 134 -3.90 -8.14 -0.01
CA GLU A 134 -2.95 -8.57 1.03
C GLU A 134 -2.49 -7.39 1.90
N ILE A 135 -2.11 -6.27 1.27
CA ILE A 135 -1.72 -5.04 1.98
C ILE A 135 -2.89 -4.46 2.77
N LEU A 136 -4.10 -4.43 2.19
CA LEU A 136 -5.29 -3.95 2.86
C LEU A 136 -5.61 -4.78 4.10
N VAL A 137 -5.53 -6.10 4.00
CA VAL A 137 -5.70 -7.02 5.13
C VAL A 137 -4.68 -6.73 6.23
N MET A 138 -3.40 -6.54 5.90
CA MET A 138 -2.37 -6.17 6.88
C MET A 138 -2.72 -4.90 7.66
N VAL A 139 -3.24 -3.88 6.98
CA VAL A 139 -3.62 -2.60 7.60
C VAL A 139 -4.87 -2.74 8.46
N VAL A 140 -5.88 -3.46 7.98
CA VAL A 140 -7.14 -3.68 8.71
C VAL A 140 -6.88 -4.46 10.00
N LEU A 141 -6.10 -5.54 9.93
CA LEU A 141 -5.72 -6.36 11.08
C LEU A 141 -4.87 -5.60 12.10
N GLY A 142 -4.02 -4.68 11.63
CA GLY A 142 -3.26 -3.80 12.51
C GLY A 142 -4.09 -2.75 13.22
N GLY A 143 -5.36 -2.62 12.85
CA GLY A 143 -6.30 -1.60 13.34
C GLY A 143 -6.23 -0.31 12.52
N MET A 144 -7.34 0.00 11.84
CA MET A 144 -7.48 1.22 11.05
C MET A 144 -7.29 2.46 11.93
N GLY A 145 -6.26 3.24 11.65
CA GLY A 145 -5.89 4.45 12.39
C GLY A 145 -4.79 4.26 13.43
N SER A 146 -4.31 3.04 13.68
CA SER A 146 -3.15 2.75 14.50
C SER A 146 -1.90 2.50 13.66
N MET A 147 -0.96 3.44 13.67
CA MET A 147 0.29 3.31 12.91
C MET A 147 1.16 2.16 13.46
N LEU A 148 1.26 2.04 14.79
CA LEU A 148 2.01 0.96 15.42
C LEU A 148 1.38 -0.39 15.14
N GLY A 149 0.05 -0.49 15.19
CA GLY A 149 -0.68 -1.71 14.87
C GLY A 149 -0.43 -2.15 13.43
N SER A 150 -0.51 -1.24 12.46
CA SER A 150 -0.24 -1.55 11.04
C SER A 150 1.20 -2.02 10.81
N ILE A 151 2.20 -1.43 11.48
CA ILE A 151 3.60 -1.86 11.38
C ILE A 151 3.79 -3.26 11.97
N LEU A 152 3.22 -3.52 13.15
CA LEU A 152 3.31 -4.83 13.80
C LEU A 152 2.63 -5.91 12.96
N SER A 153 1.40 -5.65 12.51
CA SER A 153 0.66 -6.57 11.65
C SER A 153 1.41 -6.89 10.36
N ALA A 154 1.91 -5.86 9.65
CA ALA A 154 2.70 -6.05 8.45
C ALA A 154 3.96 -6.89 8.71
N THR A 155 4.67 -6.64 9.82
CA THR A 155 5.86 -7.38 10.21
C THR A 155 5.53 -8.86 10.48
N VAL A 156 4.50 -9.11 11.29
CA VAL A 156 4.08 -10.48 11.63
C VAL A 156 3.63 -11.23 10.39
N LEU A 157 2.75 -10.64 9.56
CA LEU A 157 2.21 -11.31 8.38
C LEU A 157 3.25 -11.52 7.27
N THR A 158 4.32 -10.72 7.25
CA THR A 158 5.42 -10.91 6.30
C THR A 158 6.41 -11.98 6.79
N ILE A 159 6.71 -12.03 8.09
CA ILE A 159 7.65 -13.00 8.65
C ILE A 159 7.01 -14.40 8.77
N LEU A 160 5.72 -14.47 9.07
CA LEU A 160 5.02 -15.74 9.33
C LEU A 160 5.15 -16.76 8.17
N PRO A 161 4.87 -16.40 6.89
CA PRO A 161 5.03 -17.32 5.77
C PRO A 161 6.48 -17.77 5.57
N GLU A 162 7.45 -16.92 5.91
CA GLU A 162 8.87 -17.27 5.79
C GLU A 162 9.32 -18.19 6.95
N ALA A 163 8.86 -17.93 8.17
CA ALA A 163 9.15 -18.78 9.33
C ALA A 163 8.51 -20.19 9.19
N THR A 164 7.35 -20.28 8.54
CA THR A 164 6.66 -21.55 8.29
C THR A 164 7.10 -22.26 7.01
N ARG A 165 8.12 -21.74 6.31
CA ARG A 165 8.65 -22.30 5.07
C ARG A 165 9.13 -23.75 5.23
N SER A 166 9.59 -24.13 6.42
CA SER A 166 9.99 -25.52 6.75
C SER A 166 8.82 -26.51 6.77
N PHE A 167 7.57 -26.03 6.85
CA PHE A 167 6.34 -26.82 6.88
C PHE A 167 5.54 -26.67 5.59
N ASP A 168 6.12 -26.98 4.45
CA ASP A 168 5.65 -26.68 3.10
C ASP A 168 4.14 -26.96 2.88
N SER A 169 3.62 -28.08 3.37
CA SER A 169 2.21 -28.47 3.21
C SER A 169 1.23 -27.69 4.12
N TYR A 170 1.70 -27.17 5.27
CA TYR A 170 0.84 -26.51 6.25
C TYR A 170 0.94 -24.99 6.26
N ARG A 171 1.85 -24.43 5.50
CA ARG A 171 2.12 -22.99 5.44
C ARG A 171 0.87 -22.15 5.19
N MET A 172 0.07 -22.53 4.18
CA MET A 172 -1.18 -21.81 3.84
C MET A 172 -2.23 -21.95 4.93
N VAL A 173 -2.32 -23.11 5.60
CA VAL A 173 -3.25 -23.36 6.68
C VAL A 173 -2.90 -22.53 7.90
N VAL A 174 -1.62 -22.49 8.29
CA VAL A 174 -1.14 -21.67 9.41
C VAL A 174 -1.37 -20.18 9.14
N TYR A 175 -1.07 -19.71 7.92
CA TYR A 175 -1.31 -18.32 7.53
C TYR A 175 -2.80 -17.94 7.63
N SER A 176 -3.70 -18.76 7.06
CA SER A 176 -5.14 -18.49 7.12
C SER A 176 -5.68 -18.58 8.54
N LEU A 177 -5.18 -19.49 9.37
CA LEU A 177 -5.59 -19.61 10.77
C LEU A 177 -5.18 -18.38 11.58
N VAL A 178 -3.96 -17.87 11.39
CA VAL A 178 -3.49 -16.63 12.03
C VAL A 178 -4.32 -15.43 11.59
N LEU A 179 -4.66 -15.33 10.29
CA LEU A 179 -5.54 -14.27 9.79
C LEU A 179 -6.91 -14.30 10.47
N VAL A 180 -7.52 -15.49 10.58
CA VAL A 180 -8.83 -15.64 11.23
C VAL A 180 -8.75 -15.29 12.71
N LEU A 181 -7.72 -15.74 13.42
CA LEU A 181 -7.51 -15.41 14.83
C LEU A 181 -7.34 -13.90 15.05
N MET A 182 -6.50 -13.24 14.23
CA MET A 182 -6.33 -11.78 14.31
C MET A 182 -7.59 -10.99 13.96
N MET A 183 -8.49 -11.57 13.18
CA MET A 183 -9.77 -10.94 12.82
C MET A 183 -10.83 -11.08 13.93
N ILE A 184 -10.74 -12.11 14.77
CA ILE A 184 -11.68 -12.35 15.87
C ILE A 184 -11.32 -11.52 17.12
N PHE A 185 -10.04 -11.26 17.37
CA PHE A 185 -9.52 -10.47 18.49
C PHE A 185 -9.30 -9.01 18.12
#